data_9b5314a5489caf8f12c1d214abebe3c7
#
_entry.id   9b5314a5489caf8f12c1d214abebe3c7
#
_cell.length_a   1.000
_cell.length_b   1.000
_cell.length_c   1.000
_cell.angle_alpha   90.00
_cell.angle_beta   90.00
_cell.angle_gamma   90.00
#
_symmetry.space_group_name_H-M   'P 1'
#
loop_
_entity.id
_entity.type
_entity.pdbx_description
1 polymer ?
#
loop_
_entity_poly.entity_id
_entity_poly.type
_entity_poly.pdbx_seq_one_letter_code
_entity_poly.pdbx_strand_id
1 'polypeptide(L)'
;VSALLEDEPPALIVIPARFASQRLPGKPLIPIAGRTLLERVVAVAHEGARRVGNADVVVATDDARILDHAQSLGCDAVITDAAISSGSGRAWAVARGREIAPSVVVNLQGDAPFVQPATIAALIAALRGSTFSVATPVVRLSWEALDTLRRHKQSSPFSGTTCTRRADDRALWFSKAVIPAIRGEAQLRQEGPLSPVFRHLGLYAYRLEALGRFEATAPTPYELLEGLEQLRFLESGEDILTVEVAALPHAMSGIDTRADIAMAERLIADHGEPHLSWI
;
A
#
# COMPACT_ATOMS: atom_id res chain seq x y z
N VAL A 1 -22.91 -18.64 -0.62
CA VAL A 1 -21.69 -17.82 -0.81
C VAL A 1 -20.60 -18.22 0.18
N SER A 2 -20.96 -18.78 1.34
CA SER A 2 -19.98 -19.15 2.40
C SER A 2 -19.19 -20.44 2.15
N ALA A 3 -19.70 -21.36 1.35
CA ALA A 3 -19.10 -22.70 1.15
C ALA A 3 -17.98 -22.78 0.09
N LEU A 4 -17.72 -21.69 -0.66
CA LEU A 4 -16.68 -21.64 -1.70
C LEU A 4 -15.33 -21.06 -1.20
N LEU A 5 -15.25 -20.62 0.05
CA LEU A 5 -14.03 -20.03 0.62
C LEU A 5 -13.15 -21.01 1.39
N GLU A 6 -13.64 -22.23 1.66
CA GLU A 6 -12.89 -23.22 2.44
C GLU A 6 -11.80 -23.95 1.65
N ASP A 7 -11.85 -23.94 0.32
CA ASP A 7 -10.87 -24.60 -0.57
C ASP A 7 -9.84 -23.64 -1.20
N GLU A 8 -9.97 -22.32 -1.01
CA GLU A 8 -9.04 -21.35 -1.61
C GLU A 8 -7.80 -21.20 -0.72
N PRO A 9 -6.57 -21.25 -1.28
CA PRO A 9 -5.35 -20.99 -0.51
C PRO A 9 -5.41 -19.64 0.22
N PRO A 10 -4.80 -19.53 1.42
CA PRO A 10 -4.82 -18.30 2.18
C PRO A 10 -4.19 -17.15 1.38
N ALA A 11 -4.65 -15.93 1.62
CA ALA A 11 -3.91 -14.75 1.22
C ALA A 11 -2.71 -14.56 2.16
N LEU A 12 -1.66 -13.90 1.70
CA LEU A 12 -0.47 -13.60 2.49
C LEU A 12 -0.23 -12.09 2.55
N ILE A 13 -0.31 -11.51 3.73
CA ILE A 13 0.03 -10.10 3.96
C ILE A 13 1.47 -10.04 4.44
N VAL A 14 2.37 -9.53 3.59
CA VAL A 14 3.79 -9.37 3.92
C VAL A 14 4.05 -7.93 4.31
N ILE A 15 4.74 -7.74 5.45
CA ILE A 15 5.19 -6.45 5.95
C ILE A 15 6.72 -6.39 5.80
N PRO A 16 7.25 -5.78 4.73
CA PRO A 16 8.70 -5.57 4.59
C PRO A 16 9.17 -4.54 5.62
N ALA A 17 10.13 -4.90 6.45
CA ALA A 17 10.67 -4.02 7.50
C ALA A 17 12.19 -4.12 7.55
N ARG A 18 12.91 -3.05 7.17
CA ARG A 18 14.38 -3.01 7.19
C ARG A 18 14.88 -2.10 8.29
N PHE A 19 15.99 -2.49 8.92
CA PHE A 19 16.64 -1.63 9.91
C PHE A 19 17.39 -0.47 9.25
N ALA A 20 18.04 -0.70 8.12
CA ALA A 20 18.82 0.28 7.38
C ALA A 20 17.91 1.26 6.59
N SER A 21 17.31 2.21 7.28
CA SER A 21 16.62 3.36 6.69
C SER A 21 17.57 4.56 6.68
N GLN A 22 17.77 5.20 5.52
CA GLN A 22 18.70 6.34 5.40
C GLN A 22 18.27 7.57 6.22
N ARG A 23 16.96 7.87 6.23
CA ARG A 23 16.39 9.05 6.90
C ARG A 23 16.08 8.82 8.38
N LEU A 24 15.68 7.60 8.74
CA LEU A 24 15.33 7.20 10.11
C LEU A 24 15.91 5.80 10.39
N PRO A 25 17.18 5.65 10.83
CA PRO A 25 17.74 4.37 11.20
C PRO A 25 16.89 3.66 12.26
N GLY A 26 16.64 2.36 12.10
CA GLY A 26 15.78 1.61 13.00
C GLY A 26 14.31 2.00 12.93
N LYS A 27 13.86 2.61 11.83
CA LYS A 27 12.49 3.13 11.62
C LYS A 27 11.37 2.22 12.14
N PRO A 28 11.35 0.89 11.89
CA PRO A 28 10.30 0.01 12.38
C PRO A 28 10.16 -0.04 13.91
N LEU A 29 11.25 0.18 14.62
CA LEU A 29 11.31 0.12 16.09
C LEU A 29 11.11 1.49 16.77
N ILE A 30 10.93 2.57 16.00
CA ILE A 30 10.72 3.91 16.56
C ILE A 30 9.33 3.97 17.20
N PRO A 31 9.22 4.43 18.46
CA PRO A 31 7.94 4.62 19.11
C PRO A 31 7.21 5.85 18.53
N ILE A 32 5.92 5.70 18.33
CA ILE A 32 4.98 6.74 17.92
C ILE A 32 3.81 6.66 18.90
N ALA A 33 3.58 7.70 19.71
CA ALA A 33 2.55 7.69 20.75
C ALA A 33 2.57 6.38 21.59
N GLY A 34 3.75 5.98 22.06
CA GLY A 34 3.96 4.84 22.98
C GLY A 34 4.00 3.45 22.35
N ARG A 35 3.74 3.28 21.06
CA ARG A 35 3.81 2.00 20.32
C ARG A 35 4.79 2.12 19.16
N THR A 36 5.53 1.05 18.85
CA THR A 36 6.44 1.11 17.70
C THR A 36 5.69 1.23 16.38
N LEU A 37 6.36 1.79 15.37
CA LEU A 37 5.80 1.85 14.02
C LEU A 37 5.42 0.45 13.52
N LEU A 38 6.27 -0.55 13.74
CA LEU A 38 6.00 -1.95 13.35
C LEU A 38 4.78 -2.50 14.06
N GLU A 39 4.64 -2.26 15.38
CA GLU A 39 3.47 -2.70 16.14
C GLU A 39 2.16 -2.18 15.54
N ARG A 40 2.14 -0.92 15.08
CA ARG A 40 0.97 -0.32 14.43
C ARG A 40 0.66 -0.97 13.07
N VAL A 41 1.69 -1.20 12.26
CA VAL A 41 1.50 -1.84 10.94
C VAL A 41 1.06 -3.30 11.10
N VAL A 42 1.63 -4.03 12.07
CA VAL A 42 1.22 -5.40 12.40
C VAL A 42 -0.26 -5.43 12.84
N ALA A 43 -0.69 -4.48 13.69
CA ALA A 43 -2.09 -4.40 14.12
C ALA A 43 -3.05 -4.14 12.94
N VAL A 44 -2.67 -3.26 12.00
CA VAL A 44 -3.43 -3.02 10.76
C VAL A 44 -3.51 -4.28 9.91
N ALA A 45 -2.40 -5.02 9.76
CA ALA A 45 -2.34 -6.24 8.97
C ALA A 45 -3.22 -7.35 9.57
N HIS A 46 -3.14 -7.57 10.88
CA HIS A 46 -3.96 -8.57 11.56
C HIS A 46 -5.46 -8.25 11.48
N GLU A 47 -5.85 -6.98 11.66
CA GLU A 47 -7.25 -6.60 11.47
C GLU A 47 -7.70 -6.77 10.01
N GLY A 48 -6.83 -6.48 9.04
CA GLY A 48 -7.08 -6.77 7.63
C GLY A 48 -7.29 -8.26 7.37
N ALA A 49 -6.40 -9.10 7.89
CA ALA A 49 -6.48 -10.57 7.80
C ALA A 49 -7.77 -11.11 8.45
N ARG A 50 -8.13 -10.58 9.63
CA ARG A 50 -9.36 -10.96 10.33
C ARG A 50 -10.62 -10.68 9.49
N ARG A 51 -10.65 -9.55 8.77
CA ARG A 51 -11.75 -9.18 7.86
C ARG A 51 -11.86 -10.11 6.66
N VAL A 52 -10.74 -10.62 6.18
CA VAL A 52 -10.68 -11.60 5.07
C VAL A 52 -11.11 -12.99 5.53
N GLY A 53 -10.75 -13.38 6.75
CA GLY A 53 -11.05 -14.68 7.35
C GLY A 53 -10.07 -15.80 6.95
N ASN A 54 -9.43 -15.73 5.77
CA ASN A 54 -8.44 -16.70 5.29
C ASN A 54 -7.21 -15.94 4.75
N ALA A 55 -6.39 -15.44 5.68
CA ALA A 55 -5.17 -14.69 5.37
C ALA A 55 -4.14 -14.81 6.50
N ASP A 56 -2.88 -15.02 6.13
CA ASP A 56 -1.72 -15.01 7.02
C ASP A 56 -1.04 -13.63 7.00
N VAL A 57 -0.37 -13.30 8.11
CA VAL A 57 0.45 -12.09 8.24
C VAL A 57 1.88 -12.48 8.56
N VAL A 58 2.87 -11.87 7.88
CA VAL A 58 4.28 -12.12 8.13
C VAL A 58 5.12 -10.86 7.99
N VAL A 59 6.02 -10.62 8.92
CA VAL A 59 7.06 -9.58 8.82
C VAL A 59 8.29 -10.15 8.10
N ALA A 60 8.73 -9.48 7.05
CA ALA A 60 9.93 -9.82 6.27
C ALA A 60 11.04 -8.83 6.57
N THR A 61 12.11 -9.26 7.24
CA THR A 61 13.19 -8.37 7.70
C THR A 61 14.57 -8.93 7.41
N ASP A 62 15.59 -8.07 7.43
CA ASP A 62 17.01 -8.41 7.38
C ASP A 62 17.71 -8.24 8.73
N ASP A 63 16.96 -7.98 9.81
CA ASP A 63 17.52 -7.61 11.11
C ASP A 63 16.86 -8.41 12.25
N ALA A 64 17.69 -9.07 13.06
CA ALA A 64 17.22 -9.91 14.16
C ALA A 64 16.38 -9.14 15.20
N ARG A 65 16.71 -7.86 15.47
CA ARG A 65 15.95 -7.03 16.42
C ARG A 65 14.52 -6.79 15.97
N ILE A 66 14.31 -6.65 14.65
CA ILE A 66 12.97 -6.50 14.07
C ILE A 66 12.25 -7.84 14.09
N LEU A 67 12.94 -8.95 13.81
CA LEU A 67 12.41 -10.30 13.90
C LEU A 67 11.88 -10.57 15.31
N ASP A 68 12.76 -10.40 16.33
CA ASP A 68 12.43 -10.66 17.73
C ASP A 68 11.25 -9.78 18.19
N HIS A 69 11.23 -8.50 17.77
CA HIS A 69 10.13 -7.61 18.09
C HIS A 69 8.83 -8.05 17.46
N ALA A 70 8.82 -8.41 16.16
CA ALA A 70 7.62 -8.92 15.50
C ALA A 70 7.07 -10.18 16.19
N GLN A 71 7.95 -11.12 16.55
CA GLN A 71 7.58 -12.33 17.29
C GLN A 71 7.01 -12.01 18.69
N SER A 72 7.56 -11.01 19.38
CA SER A 72 7.03 -10.54 20.66
C SER A 72 5.63 -9.94 20.55
N LEU A 73 5.24 -9.47 19.37
CA LEU A 73 3.89 -8.98 19.05
C LEU A 73 2.92 -10.11 18.64
N GLY A 74 3.38 -11.37 18.64
CA GLY A 74 2.59 -12.52 18.19
C GLY A 74 2.42 -12.59 16.67
N CYS A 75 3.31 -11.94 15.90
CA CYS A 75 3.29 -11.98 14.46
C CYS A 75 4.41 -12.88 13.93
N ASP A 76 4.11 -13.72 12.94
CA ASP A 76 5.13 -14.49 12.23
C ASP A 76 6.15 -13.54 11.60
N ALA A 77 7.42 -13.93 11.66
CA ALA A 77 8.50 -13.14 11.07
C ALA A 77 9.58 -14.04 10.47
N VAL A 78 10.17 -13.60 9.37
CA VAL A 78 11.23 -14.34 8.67
C VAL A 78 12.39 -13.41 8.31
N ILE A 79 13.61 -13.96 8.39
CA ILE A 79 14.80 -13.28 7.87
C ILE A 79 14.82 -13.45 6.35
N THR A 80 15.02 -12.34 5.67
CA THR A 80 15.21 -12.27 4.22
C THR A 80 16.61 -11.74 3.90
N ASP A 81 17.12 -12.03 2.72
CA ASP A 81 18.43 -11.57 2.30
C ASP A 81 18.53 -10.03 2.37
N ALA A 82 19.60 -9.53 2.97
CA ALA A 82 19.88 -8.10 3.07
C ALA A 82 20.10 -7.43 1.71
N ALA A 83 20.52 -8.20 0.69
CA ALA A 83 20.70 -7.74 -0.68
C ALA A 83 19.36 -7.37 -1.37
N ILE A 84 18.21 -7.87 -0.88
CA ILE A 84 16.90 -7.52 -1.41
C ILE A 84 16.59 -6.06 -1.04
N SER A 85 16.60 -5.18 -2.04
CA SER A 85 16.46 -3.74 -1.84
C SER A 85 15.02 -3.25 -1.78
N SER A 86 14.07 -3.94 -2.44
CA SER A 86 12.65 -3.55 -2.57
C SER A 86 11.73 -4.26 -1.57
N GLY A 87 10.59 -3.62 -1.26
CA GLY A 87 9.52 -4.26 -0.50
C GLY A 87 8.88 -5.40 -1.30
N SER A 88 8.72 -5.21 -2.61
CA SER A 88 8.16 -6.20 -3.53
C SER A 88 9.04 -7.45 -3.61
N GLY A 89 10.37 -7.30 -3.67
CA GLY A 89 11.31 -8.41 -3.65
C GLY A 89 11.27 -9.20 -2.35
N ARG A 90 11.10 -8.53 -1.20
CA ARG A 90 10.92 -9.23 0.09
C ARG A 90 9.59 -9.98 0.13
N ALA A 91 8.51 -9.38 -0.36
CA ALA A 91 7.22 -10.05 -0.46
C ALA A 91 7.29 -11.30 -1.35
N TRP A 92 7.98 -11.20 -2.49
CA TRP A 92 8.25 -12.34 -3.37
C TRP A 92 9.08 -13.43 -2.69
N ALA A 93 10.19 -13.07 -2.04
CA ALA A 93 11.08 -14.03 -1.37
C ALA A 93 10.34 -14.85 -0.30
N VAL A 94 9.44 -14.21 0.45
CA VAL A 94 8.62 -14.89 1.46
C VAL A 94 7.53 -15.74 0.81
N ALA A 95 6.79 -15.19 -0.14
CA ALA A 95 5.63 -15.85 -0.74
C ALA A 95 6.01 -17.12 -1.51
N ARG A 96 7.11 -17.08 -2.29
CA ARG A 96 7.61 -18.24 -3.04
C ARG A 96 8.14 -19.37 -2.16
N GLY A 97 8.49 -19.07 -0.90
CA GLY A 97 9.01 -20.06 0.06
C GLY A 97 7.92 -20.76 0.87
N ARG A 98 6.64 -20.40 0.68
CA ARG A 98 5.53 -21.05 1.38
C ARG A 98 5.25 -22.44 0.79
N GLU A 99 4.95 -23.42 1.64
CA GLU A 99 4.56 -24.78 1.21
C GLU A 99 3.26 -24.74 0.39
N ILE A 100 2.31 -23.92 0.81
CA ILE A 100 1.07 -23.66 0.07
C ILE A 100 1.22 -22.27 -0.57
N ALA A 101 1.17 -22.21 -1.91
CA ALA A 101 1.23 -20.97 -2.64
C ALA A 101 0.03 -20.07 -2.26
N PRO A 102 0.26 -18.81 -1.82
CA PRO A 102 -0.84 -17.93 -1.44
C PRO A 102 -1.70 -17.56 -2.66
N SER A 103 -3.01 -17.45 -2.45
CA SER A 103 -3.95 -17.01 -3.51
C SER A 103 -3.70 -15.56 -3.94
N VAL A 104 -3.34 -14.73 -2.97
CA VAL A 104 -3.02 -13.30 -3.16
C VAL A 104 -1.88 -12.93 -2.19
N VAL A 105 -0.91 -12.16 -2.67
CA VAL A 105 0.17 -11.58 -1.85
C VAL A 105 -0.08 -10.08 -1.72
N VAL A 106 -0.24 -9.59 -0.49
CA VAL A 106 -0.34 -8.15 -0.20
C VAL A 106 1.00 -7.65 0.31
N ASN A 107 1.56 -6.62 -0.33
CA ASN A 107 2.76 -5.94 0.12
C ASN A 107 2.35 -4.69 0.92
N LEU A 108 2.22 -4.84 2.24
CA LEU A 108 1.89 -3.75 3.16
C LEU A 108 3.19 -3.11 3.66
N GLN A 109 3.47 -1.90 3.18
CA GLN A 109 4.71 -1.20 3.54
C GLN A 109 4.86 -1.03 5.05
N GLY A 110 6.03 -1.38 5.59
CA GLY A 110 6.33 -1.32 7.03
C GLY A 110 6.38 0.09 7.63
N ASP A 111 6.13 1.11 6.82
CA ASP A 111 6.05 2.52 7.22
C ASP A 111 4.66 3.14 7.02
N ALA A 112 3.65 2.34 6.73
CA ALA A 112 2.29 2.79 6.42
C ALA A 112 1.27 2.41 7.51
N PRO A 113 1.39 2.96 8.74
CA PRO A 113 0.51 2.61 9.87
C PRO A 113 -0.93 3.11 9.71
N PHE A 114 -1.19 3.99 8.74
CA PHE A 114 -2.50 4.59 8.48
C PHE A 114 -3.25 3.96 7.31
N VAL A 115 -2.79 2.81 6.80
CA VAL A 115 -3.56 2.00 5.87
C VAL A 115 -4.79 1.45 6.60
N GLN A 116 -5.95 1.54 5.95
CA GLN A 116 -7.18 0.98 6.52
C GLN A 116 -7.20 -0.54 6.36
N PRO A 117 -7.52 -1.30 7.42
CA PRO A 117 -7.72 -2.75 7.31
C PRO A 117 -8.76 -3.14 6.25
N ALA A 118 -9.81 -2.33 6.09
CA ALA A 118 -10.82 -2.53 5.04
C ALA A 118 -10.24 -2.45 3.63
N THR A 119 -9.23 -1.59 3.40
CA THR A 119 -8.54 -1.49 2.10
C THR A 119 -7.78 -2.78 1.77
N ILE A 120 -7.11 -3.38 2.75
CA ILE A 120 -6.43 -4.68 2.57
C ILE A 120 -7.44 -5.75 2.15
N ALA A 121 -8.55 -5.85 2.87
CA ALA A 121 -9.61 -6.80 2.56
C ALA A 121 -10.23 -6.57 1.17
N ALA A 122 -10.46 -5.30 0.80
CA ALA A 122 -11.01 -4.94 -0.51
C ALA A 122 -10.07 -5.34 -1.66
N LEU A 123 -8.76 -5.16 -1.52
CA LEU A 123 -7.77 -5.58 -2.53
C LEU A 123 -7.75 -7.11 -2.71
N ILE A 124 -7.75 -7.86 -1.61
CA ILE A 124 -7.77 -9.33 -1.65
C ILE A 124 -9.05 -9.81 -2.33
N ALA A 125 -10.20 -9.29 -1.92
CA ALA A 125 -11.49 -9.64 -2.51
C ALA A 125 -11.56 -9.29 -4.00
N ALA A 126 -11.05 -8.13 -4.40
CA ALA A 126 -11.04 -7.67 -5.78
C ALA A 126 -10.19 -8.59 -6.69
N LEU A 127 -9.00 -9.02 -6.23
CA LEU A 127 -8.18 -9.96 -7.00
C LEU A 127 -8.81 -11.35 -7.04
N ARG A 128 -9.34 -11.86 -5.94
CA ARG A 128 -10.03 -13.15 -5.91
C ARG A 128 -11.22 -13.18 -6.87
N GLY A 129 -11.99 -12.09 -6.91
CA GLY A 129 -13.17 -11.95 -7.76
C GLY A 129 -12.91 -11.53 -9.21
N SER A 130 -11.65 -11.45 -9.66
CA SER A 130 -11.31 -10.96 -11.00
C SER A 130 -10.24 -11.79 -11.69
N THR A 131 -10.00 -11.51 -12.97
CA THR A 131 -8.90 -12.10 -13.75
C THR A 131 -7.62 -11.28 -13.71
N PHE A 132 -7.60 -10.17 -13.00
CA PHE A 132 -6.41 -9.35 -12.85
C PHE A 132 -5.34 -10.03 -12.00
N SER A 133 -4.09 -9.71 -12.28
CA SER A 133 -2.93 -10.24 -11.55
C SER A 133 -2.37 -9.25 -10.54
N VAL A 134 -2.72 -7.97 -10.65
CA VAL A 134 -2.27 -6.88 -9.77
C VAL A 134 -3.44 -5.98 -9.43
N ALA A 135 -3.55 -5.57 -8.16
CA ALA A 135 -4.51 -4.58 -7.71
C ALA A 135 -3.85 -3.54 -6.79
N THR A 136 -4.35 -2.31 -6.84
CA THR A 136 -3.89 -1.21 -6.00
C THR A 136 -5.06 -0.28 -5.65
N PRO A 137 -5.09 0.33 -4.44
CA PRO A 137 -6.17 1.21 -4.06
C PRO A 137 -5.98 2.61 -4.62
N VAL A 138 -7.08 3.23 -4.97
CA VAL A 138 -7.17 4.64 -5.35
C VAL A 138 -8.28 5.34 -4.58
N VAL A 139 -8.09 6.63 -4.33
CA VAL A 139 -9.09 7.49 -3.69
C VAL A 139 -9.47 8.59 -4.67
N ARG A 140 -10.76 8.74 -4.95
CA ARG A 140 -11.26 9.86 -5.73
C ARG A 140 -11.21 11.14 -4.90
N LEU A 141 -10.47 12.15 -5.39
CA LEU A 141 -10.28 13.38 -4.65
C LEU A 141 -11.52 14.29 -4.76
N SER A 142 -11.91 14.92 -3.65
CA SER A 142 -12.75 16.10 -3.71
C SER A 142 -11.99 17.26 -4.37
N TRP A 143 -12.70 18.29 -4.82
CA TRP A 143 -12.05 19.49 -5.37
C TRP A 143 -11.13 20.17 -4.36
N GLU A 144 -11.53 20.21 -3.10
CA GLU A 144 -10.71 20.77 -2.01
C GLU A 144 -9.41 19.96 -1.79
N ALA A 145 -9.53 18.62 -1.78
CA ALA A 145 -8.37 17.74 -1.66
C ALA A 145 -7.42 17.85 -2.86
N LEU A 146 -7.97 18.00 -4.08
CA LEU A 146 -7.20 18.25 -5.29
C LEU A 146 -6.45 19.58 -5.22
N ASP A 147 -7.11 20.65 -4.79
CA ASP A 147 -6.48 21.97 -4.63
C ASP A 147 -5.36 21.94 -3.57
N THR A 148 -5.58 21.21 -2.48
CA THR A 148 -4.57 20.98 -1.45
C THR A 148 -3.37 20.21 -2.00
N LEU A 149 -3.59 19.15 -2.79
CA LEU A 149 -2.53 18.41 -3.47
C LEU A 149 -1.74 19.31 -4.44
N ARG A 150 -2.43 20.13 -5.24
CA ARG A 150 -1.81 21.07 -6.17
C ARG A 150 -0.92 22.10 -5.45
N ARG A 151 -1.42 22.67 -4.34
CA ARG A 151 -0.61 23.60 -3.52
C ARG A 151 0.61 22.91 -2.93
N HIS A 152 0.45 21.71 -2.37
CA HIS A 152 1.56 20.95 -1.81
C HIS A 152 2.63 20.64 -2.86
N LYS A 153 2.23 20.31 -4.08
CA LYS A 153 3.17 20.04 -5.19
C LYS A 153 3.98 21.23 -5.66
N GLN A 154 3.62 22.48 -5.31
CA GLN A 154 4.44 23.66 -5.62
C GLN A 154 5.78 23.64 -4.88
N SER A 155 5.80 23.12 -3.63
CA SER A 155 7.02 22.97 -2.84
C SER A 155 7.61 21.55 -2.87
N SER A 156 6.79 20.55 -3.20
CA SER A 156 7.17 19.12 -3.22
C SER A 156 6.61 18.43 -4.46
N PRO A 157 7.16 18.71 -5.67
CA PRO A 157 6.55 18.32 -6.95
C PRO A 157 6.37 16.81 -7.12
N PHE A 158 7.24 16.00 -6.51
CA PHE A 158 7.19 14.53 -6.58
C PHE A 158 6.40 13.88 -5.44
N SER A 159 5.74 14.64 -4.57
CA SER A 159 4.88 14.11 -3.52
C SER A 159 3.51 13.71 -4.06
N GLY A 160 2.97 12.60 -3.57
CA GLY A 160 1.67 12.08 -3.98
C GLY A 160 1.64 11.64 -5.45
N THR A 161 0.97 10.55 -5.71
CA THR A 161 0.82 9.97 -7.05
C THR A 161 -0.65 10.05 -7.45
N THR A 162 -0.93 10.44 -8.68
CA THR A 162 -2.29 10.40 -9.25
C THR A 162 -2.40 9.32 -10.31
N CYS A 163 -3.62 8.89 -10.58
CA CYS A 163 -3.92 7.81 -11.50
C CYS A 163 -5.07 8.19 -12.41
N THR A 164 -4.99 7.78 -13.67
CA THR A 164 -6.13 7.71 -14.59
C THR A 164 -6.54 6.26 -14.79
N ARG A 165 -7.84 6.00 -14.92
CA ARG A 165 -8.38 4.66 -15.09
C ARG A 165 -9.50 4.61 -16.13
N ARG A 166 -9.78 3.42 -16.64
CA ARG A 166 -10.90 3.13 -17.52
C ARG A 166 -12.17 2.93 -16.70
N ALA A 167 -13.32 2.84 -17.43
CA ALA A 167 -14.62 2.56 -16.82
C ALA A 167 -14.70 1.15 -16.19
N ASP A 168 -13.84 0.23 -16.59
CA ASP A 168 -13.70 -1.13 -16.04
C ASP A 168 -12.66 -1.22 -14.90
N ASP A 169 -12.34 -0.08 -14.30
CA ASP A 169 -11.39 0.09 -13.19
C ASP A 169 -9.92 -0.25 -13.49
N ARG A 170 -9.59 -0.51 -14.75
CA ARG A 170 -8.22 -0.74 -15.20
C ARG A 170 -7.42 0.55 -15.18
N ALA A 171 -6.24 0.56 -14.57
CA ALA A 171 -5.33 1.70 -14.61
C ALA A 171 -4.90 1.99 -16.06
N LEU A 172 -4.94 3.26 -16.44
CA LEU A 172 -4.35 3.73 -17.70
C LEU A 172 -2.92 4.24 -17.49
N TRP A 173 -2.71 5.01 -16.41
CA TRP A 173 -1.41 5.55 -16.07
C TRP A 173 -1.34 6.03 -14.63
N PHE A 174 -0.13 6.03 -14.07
CA PHE A 174 0.21 6.66 -12.79
C PHE A 174 1.26 7.73 -13.02
N SER A 175 1.16 8.86 -12.31
CA SER A 175 2.15 9.93 -12.43
C SER A 175 2.34 10.71 -11.14
N LYS A 176 3.55 11.22 -10.95
CA LYS A 176 3.85 12.26 -9.97
C LYS A 176 3.29 13.62 -10.39
N ALA A 177 2.99 13.85 -11.66
CA ALA A 177 2.17 14.98 -12.07
C ALA A 177 0.70 14.77 -11.68
N VAL A 178 -0.07 15.85 -11.60
CA VAL A 178 -1.53 15.72 -11.42
C VAL A 178 -2.16 15.40 -12.77
N ILE A 179 -2.68 14.19 -12.91
CA ILE A 179 -3.40 13.71 -14.09
C ILE A 179 -4.84 13.31 -13.73
N PRO A 180 -5.80 13.45 -14.70
CA PRO A 180 -5.67 14.06 -16.01
C PRO A 180 -5.61 15.60 -15.97
N ALA A 181 -5.21 16.21 -17.08
CA ALA A 181 -5.49 17.63 -17.31
C ALA A 181 -7.02 17.82 -17.42
N ILE A 182 -7.56 18.81 -16.74
CA ILE A 182 -9.01 19.00 -16.63
C ILE A 182 -9.44 20.19 -17.49
N ARG A 183 -10.08 19.88 -18.64
CA ARG A 183 -10.73 20.91 -19.45
C ARG A 183 -12.10 21.22 -18.86
N GLY A 184 -12.47 22.50 -18.78
CA GLY A 184 -13.78 22.90 -18.26
C GLY A 184 -13.96 22.71 -16.75
N GLU A 185 -12.90 22.77 -15.97
CA GLU A 185 -12.91 22.52 -14.52
C GLU A 185 -13.95 23.36 -13.77
N ALA A 186 -14.15 24.63 -14.15
CA ALA A 186 -15.13 25.51 -13.50
C ALA A 186 -16.57 24.97 -13.59
N GLN A 187 -16.92 24.37 -14.71
CA GLN A 187 -18.24 23.74 -14.90
C GLN A 187 -18.33 22.46 -14.07
N LEU A 188 -17.34 21.56 -14.13
CA LEU A 188 -17.33 20.31 -13.39
C LEU A 188 -17.43 20.51 -11.87
N ARG A 189 -16.88 21.60 -11.34
CA ARG A 189 -17.02 21.96 -9.92
C ARG A 189 -18.46 22.30 -9.51
N GLN A 190 -19.30 22.73 -10.46
CA GLN A 190 -20.72 23.00 -10.21
C GLN A 190 -21.57 21.71 -10.25
N GLU A 191 -21.08 20.66 -10.92
CA GLU A 191 -21.79 19.38 -11.07
C GLU A 191 -21.68 18.49 -9.84
N GLY A 192 -20.67 18.72 -8.96
CA GLY A 192 -20.53 17.92 -7.73
C GLY A 192 -19.24 18.17 -6.97
N PRO A 193 -19.14 17.57 -5.77
CA PRO A 193 -18.00 17.80 -4.86
C PRO A 193 -16.74 17.01 -5.23
N LEU A 194 -16.84 16.00 -6.11
CA LEU A 194 -15.73 15.12 -6.45
C LEU A 194 -15.10 15.51 -7.79
N SER A 195 -13.78 15.58 -7.80
CA SER A 195 -12.98 15.81 -9.00
C SER A 195 -12.83 14.52 -9.84
N PRO A 196 -12.38 14.59 -11.10
CA PRO A 196 -12.04 13.42 -11.90
C PRO A 196 -10.67 12.81 -11.57
N VAL A 197 -9.96 13.34 -10.57
CA VAL A 197 -8.60 12.91 -10.21
C VAL A 197 -8.65 11.84 -9.13
N PHE A 198 -7.95 10.73 -9.37
CA PHE A 198 -7.74 9.69 -8.38
C PHE A 198 -6.33 9.78 -7.81
N ARG A 199 -6.22 9.76 -6.47
CA ARG A 199 -4.95 9.63 -5.76
C ARG A 199 -4.67 8.16 -5.53
N HIS A 200 -3.49 7.72 -5.93
CA HIS A 200 -3.00 6.38 -5.67
C HIS A 200 -2.47 6.27 -4.24
N LEU A 201 -2.75 5.14 -3.60
CA LEU A 201 -2.17 4.76 -2.30
C LEU A 201 -1.16 3.63 -2.54
N GLY A 202 0.03 3.74 -1.97
CA GLY A 202 1.14 2.80 -2.17
C GLY A 202 0.96 1.45 -1.47
N LEU A 203 -0.11 0.77 -1.75
CA LEU A 203 -0.43 -0.58 -1.29
C LEU A 203 -0.75 -1.44 -2.51
N TYR A 204 -0.27 -2.67 -2.53
CA TYR A 204 -0.47 -3.56 -3.67
C TYR A 204 -0.86 -4.97 -3.23
N ALA A 205 -1.71 -5.57 -4.01
CA ALA A 205 -1.99 -6.99 -3.97
C ALA A 205 -1.63 -7.62 -5.32
N TYR A 206 -1.08 -8.83 -5.28
CA TYR A 206 -0.56 -9.54 -6.46
C TYR A 206 -1.02 -10.99 -6.45
N ARG A 207 -1.24 -11.56 -7.65
CA ARG A 207 -1.08 -13.00 -7.82
C ARG A 207 0.42 -13.32 -7.81
N LEU A 208 0.77 -14.48 -7.27
CA LEU A 208 2.18 -14.85 -7.05
C LEU A 208 3.01 -14.80 -8.34
N GLU A 209 2.45 -15.25 -9.45
CA GLU A 209 3.13 -15.28 -10.75
C GLU A 209 3.44 -13.87 -11.28
N ALA A 210 2.52 -12.90 -11.06
CA ALA A 210 2.75 -11.51 -11.49
C ALA A 210 3.88 -10.86 -10.69
N LEU A 211 3.91 -11.10 -9.38
CA LEU A 211 4.99 -10.62 -8.53
C LEU A 211 6.34 -11.25 -8.94
N GLY A 212 6.34 -12.54 -9.32
CA GLY A 212 7.53 -13.21 -9.84
C GLY A 212 8.02 -12.63 -11.17
N ARG A 213 7.10 -12.33 -12.11
CA ARG A 213 7.45 -11.65 -13.37
C ARG A 213 8.01 -10.25 -13.12
N PHE A 214 7.41 -9.50 -12.20
CA PHE A 214 7.89 -8.17 -11.81
C PHE A 214 9.34 -8.23 -11.30
N GLU A 215 9.67 -9.16 -10.40
CA GLU A 215 11.02 -9.29 -9.85
C GLU A 215 12.03 -9.78 -10.88
N ALA A 216 11.60 -10.54 -11.89
CA ALA A 216 12.45 -11.00 -12.99
C ALA A 216 12.67 -9.95 -14.09
N THR A 217 11.89 -8.87 -14.09
CA THR A 217 11.94 -7.79 -15.09
C THR A 217 12.80 -6.63 -14.57
N ALA A 218 13.75 -6.17 -15.39
CA ALA A 218 14.54 -4.98 -15.06
C ALA A 218 13.66 -3.73 -14.95
N PRO A 219 14.04 -2.72 -14.12
CA PRO A 219 13.35 -1.45 -14.06
C PRO A 219 13.20 -0.80 -15.45
N THR A 220 12.01 -0.28 -15.71
CA THR A 220 11.64 0.27 -17.01
C THR A 220 11.85 1.80 -17.07
N PRO A 221 11.91 2.41 -18.29
CA PRO A 221 12.22 3.83 -18.43
C PRO A 221 11.28 4.77 -17.66
N TYR A 222 9.96 4.56 -17.72
CA TYR A 222 9.03 5.43 -17.02
C TYR A 222 8.98 5.14 -15.51
N GLU A 223 9.19 3.89 -15.10
CA GLU A 223 9.39 3.57 -13.69
C GLU A 223 10.53 4.41 -13.10
N LEU A 224 11.68 4.47 -13.79
CA LEU A 224 12.85 5.22 -13.32
C LEU A 224 12.64 6.73 -13.35
N LEU A 225 11.94 7.24 -14.37
CA LEU A 225 11.66 8.67 -14.50
C LEU A 225 10.68 9.19 -13.45
N GLU A 226 9.61 8.44 -13.20
CA GLU A 226 8.56 8.80 -12.25
C GLU A 226 8.88 8.33 -10.82
N GLY A 227 9.81 7.37 -10.65
CA GLY A 227 10.07 6.71 -9.38
C GLY A 227 8.85 5.91 -8.89
N LEU A 228 8.19 5.19 -9.80
CA LEU A 228 6.94 4.49 -9.59
C LEU A 228 7.03 3.04 -10.08
N GLU A 229 7.28 2.08 -9.17
CA GLU A 229 7.45 0.65 -9.49
C GLU A 229 6.27 0.07 -10.28
N GLN A 230 5.05 0.52 -10.05
CA GLN A 230 3.86 0.02 -10.75
C GLN A 230 3.85 0.32 -12.26
N LEU A 231 4.64 1.28 -12.72
CA LEU A 231 4.76 1.55 -14.15
C LEU A 231 5.44 0.39 -14.89
N ARG A 232 6.32 -0.39 -14.21
CA ARG A 232 6.92 -1.60 -14.81
C ARG A 232 5.87 -2.60 -15.26
N PHE A 233 4.79 -2.79 -14.51
CA PHE A 233 3.67 -3.63 -14.93
C PHE A 233 3.02 -3.11 -16.21
N LEU A 234 2.66 -1.81 -16.25
CA LEU A 234 2.01 -1.20 -17.39
C LEU A 234 2.91 -1.21 -18.64
N GLU A 235 4.20 -0.89 -18.48
CA GLU A 235 5.18 -0.91 -19.58
C GLU A 235 5.44 -2.33 -20.09
N SER A 236 5.24 -3.35 -19.25
CA SER A 236 5.33 -4.76 -19.62
C SER A 236 4.02 -5.32 -20.19
N GLY A 237 2.98 -4.50 -20.34
CA GLY A 237 1.67 -4.90 -20.86
C GLY A 237 0.78 -5.62 -19.85
N GLU A 238 1.11 -5.57 -18.57
CA GLU A 238 0.30 -6.14 -17.49
C GLU A 238 -0.71 -5.11 -16.97
N ASP A 239 -1.97 -5.51 -16.90
CA ASP A 239 -3.03 -4.63 -16.41
C ASP A 239 -3.06 -4.58 -14.88
N ILE A 240 -3.33 -3.39 -14.34
CA ILE A 240 -3.51 -3.17 -12.90
C ILE A 240 -4.97 -2.79 -12.63
N LEU A 241 -5.63 -3.54 -11.75
CA LEU A 241 -6.95 -3.20 -11.23
C LEU A 241 -6.83 -2.08 -10.20
N THR A 242 -7.54 -0.99 -10.40
CA THR A 242 -7.67 0.05 -9.38
C THR A 242 -8.91 -0.20 -8.53
N VAL A 243 -8.75 -0.28 -7.22
CA VAL A 243 -9.84 -0.45 -6.27
C VAL A 243 -10.14 0.89 -5.61
N GLU A 244 -11.29 1.48 -5.91
CA GLU A 244 -11.69 2.73 -5.28
C GLU A 244 -12.06 2.50 -3.82
N VAL A 245 -11.40 3.24 -2.92
CA VAL A 245 -11.62 3.16 -1.47
C VAL A 245 -12.00 4.52 -0.91
N ALA A 246 -12.61 4.52 0.26
CA ALA A 246 -13.02 5.75 0.91
C ALA A 246 -11.83 6.67 1.21
N ALA A 247 -12.01 7.96 0.99
CA ALA A 247 -11.06 8.97 1.40
C ALA A 247 -11.06 9.08 2.93
N LEU A 248 -9.88 9.00 3.53
CA LEU A 248 -9.72 9.36 4.92
C LEU A 248 -9.27 10.82 5.02
N PRO A 249 -9.97 11.63 5.81
CA PRO A 249 -9.61 13.05 5.97
C PRO A 249 -8.19 13.27 6.49
N HIS A 250 -7.64 12.28 7.20
CA HIS A 250 -6.41 12.40 7.97
C HIS A 250 -5.32 11.38 7.57
N ALA A 251 -5.49 10.66 6.44
CA ALA A 251 -4.54 9.62 6.03
C ALA A 251 -3.18 10.22 5.62
N MET A 252 -2.11 9.75 6.25
CA MET A 252 -0.74 9.94 5.82
C MET A 252 -0.33 8.82 4.87
N SER A 253 0.56 9.12 3.91
CA SER A 253 1.06 8.14 2.94
C SER A 253 2.13 7.21 3.52
N GLY A 254 2.77 7.58 4.62
CA GLY A 254 3.82 6.83 5.29
C GLY A 254 4.61 7.70 6.25
N ILE A 255 5.50 7.09 7.04
CA ILE A 255 6.38 7.74 8.00
C ILE A 255 7.83 7.65 7.51
N ASP A 256 8.40 8.78 7.10
CA ASP A 256 9.73 8.86 6.53
C ASP A 256 10.67 9.83 7.25
N THR A 257 10.12 10.79 7.97
CA THR A 257 10.86 11.86 8.64
C THR A 257 10.40 12.04 10.09
N ARG A 258 11.18 12.78 10.90
CA ARG A 258 10.76 13.17 12.25
C ARG A 258 9.50 14.04 12.25
N ALA A 259 9.30 14.84 11.20
CA ALA A 259 8.08 15.63 11.06
C ALA A 259 6.84 14.74 10.85
N ASP A 260 6.99 13.63 10.11
CA ASP A 260 5.92 12.66 9.93
C ASP A 260 5.55 11.97 11.26
N ILE A 261 6.55 11.67 12.11
CA ILE A 261 6.30 11.12 13.45
C ILE A 261 5.45 12.08 14.28
N ALA A 262 5.83 13.36 14.36
CA ALA A 262 5.09 14.36 15.11
C ALA A 262 3.68 14.58 14.55
N MET A 263 3.48 14.47 13.23
CA MET A 263 2.16 14.51 12.60
C MET A 263 1.35 13.27 12.97
N ALA A 264 1.94 12.08 12.89
CA ALA A 264 1.31 10.82 13.26
C ALA A 264 0.83 10.82 14.72
N GLU A 265 1.66 11.30 15.64
CA GLU A 265 1.29 11.41 17.05
C GLU A 265 0.08 12.33 17.28
N ARG A 266 0.03 13.47 16.57
CA ARG A 266 -1.14 14.34 16.59
C ARG A 266 -2.39 13.66 16.07
N LEU A 267 -2.30 13.00 14.90
CA LEU A 267 -3.44 12.30 14.31
C LEU A 267 -3.97 11.19 15.24
N ILE A 268 -3.08 10.45 15.89
CA ILE A 268 -3.46 9.42 16.86
C ILE A 268 -4.12 10.02 18.08
N ALA A 269 -3.60 11.16 18.58
CA ALA A 269 -4.20 11.86 19.73
C ALA A 269 -5.61 12.39 19.40
N ASP A 270 -5.81 12.91 18.18
CA ASP A 270 -7.07 13.52 17.75
C ASP A 270 -8.13 12.50 17.33
N HIS A 271 -7.71 11.35 16.75
CA HIS A 271 -8.61 10.41 16.08
C HIS A 271 -8.51 8.96 16.59
N GLY A 272 -7.60 8.66 17.52
CA GLY A 272 -7.37 7.30 18.04
C GLY A 272 -6.50 6.43 17.13
N GLU A 273 -6.47 5.13 17.44
CA GLU A 273 -5.64 4.16 16.72
C GLU A 273 -6.20 3.83 15.32
N PRO A 274 -5.39 3.86 14.26
CA PRO A 274 -5.84 3.68 12.88
C PRO A 274 -6.60 2.38 12.61
N HIS A 275 -6.20 1.29 13.29
CA HIS A 275 -6.80 -0.04 13.10
C HIS A 275 -8.13 -0.25 13.84
N LEU A 276 -8.48 0.65 14.78
CA LEU A 276 -9.68 0.51 15.62
C LEU A 276 -10.81 1.49 15.28
N SER A 277 -10.49 2.72 14.88
CA SER A 277 -11.45 3.83 14.94
C SER A 277 -11.57 4.67 13.68
N TRP A 278 -10.78 4.42 12.66
CA TRP A 278 -10.82 5.21 11.43
C TRP A 278 -11.81 4.60 10.44
N ILE A 279 -13.09 4.72 10.72
CA ILE A 279 -14.20 4.32 9.85
C ILE A 279 -14.81 5.57 9.23
#